data_b75c02926f4c78a02546206b263cfcf5
#
_entry.id   b75c02926f4c78a02546206b263cfcf5
#
_cell.length_a   1.000
_cell.length_b   1.000
_cell.length_c   1.000
_cell.angle_alpha   90.00
_cell.angle_beta   90.00
_cell.angle_gamma   90.00
#
_symmetry.space_group_name_H-M   'P 1'
#
loop_
_entity.id
_entity.type
_entity.pdbx_description
1 polymer ?
#
loop_
_entity_poly.entity_id
_entity_poly.type
_entity_poly.pdbx_seq_one_letter_code
_entity_poly.pdbx_strand_id
1 'polypeptide(L)'
;VQAENPTAQTKRSPSNGALQAAENAARYGRNKAQLRYSFVQRSHPDDPPPPLARMLRGGRGGQVRLKLYLSYLWMQREDTAQGLTFANRAWATLLDLRDPATAGARRIGDAQAWLEENQFIEIVSQMGRPNQVLVLDESGTGQAYVAPGAAARKEAKSVFGAIVHRYVQIPRAFWTSGYLTVLSGAGVAMFLALLCERGPASSDEALWFSPKDAERRFGLSEDTRSKGLRELAEVGLVRTKRRPINPTDFEVVHVRNVHYLDLDRLNETAGIKAAPRRVVRVSKKRTAKEAP
;
A
#
# COMPACT_ATOMS: atom_id res chain seq x y z
N VAL A 1 -14.33 -34.01 13.81
CA VAL A 1 -13.03 -33.48 13.37
C VAL A 1 -13.35 -32.20 12.61
N GLN A 2 -13.27 -31.05 13.30
CA GLN A 2 -13.45 -29.73 12.68
C GLN A 2 -12.17 -29.41 11.93
N ALA A 3 -12.29 -29.21 10.62
CA ALA A 3 -11.20 -28.73 9.77
C ALA A 3 -10.92 -27.24 10.12
N GLU A 4 -9.81 -26.98 10.78
CA GLU A 4 -9.30 -25.63 10.98
C GLU A 4 -9.05 -24.97 9.63
N ASN A 5 -9.79 -23.90 9.37
CA ASN A 5 -9.61 -23.05 8.22
C ASN A 5 -8.25 -22.34 8.39
N PRO A 6 -7.26 -22.48 7.49
CA PRO A 6 -5.99 -21.79 7.64
C PRO A 6 -6.20 -20.31 7.39
N THR A 7 -6.43 -19.55 8.45
CA THR A 7 -6.33 -18.09 8.47
C THR A 7 -4.98 -17.70 7.86
N ALA A 8 -5.00 -16.91 6.81
CA ALA A 8 -3.80 -16.43 6.15
C ALA A 8 -2.89 -15.74 7.20
N GLN A 9 -1.87 -16.48 7.65
CA GLN A 9 -0.88 -15.95 8.58
C GLN A 9 -0.18 -14.77 7.91
N THR A 10 -0.33 -13.59 8.47
CA THR A 10 0.44 -12.42 8.07
C THR A 10 1.92 -12.76 8.27
N LYS A 11 2.70 -12.79 7.19
CA LYS A 11 4.14 -13.07 7.29
C LYS A 11 4.77 -12.04 8.22
N ARG A 12 5.47 -12.49 9.25
CA ARG A 12 6.09 -11.63 10.26
C ARG A 12 7.34 -10.91 9.76
N SER A 13 7.96 -11.42 8.69
CA SER A 13 9.16 -10.85 8.06
C SER A 13 9.25 -11.29 6.60
N PRO A 14 9.92 -10.51 5.73
CA PRO A 14 10.18 -10.92 4.35
C PRO A 14 11.19 -12.07 4.32
N SER A 15 11.11 -12.94 3.32
CA SER A 15 12.13 -13.96 3.09
C SER A 15 13.41 -13.33 2.53
N ASN A 16 14.57 -13.97 2.78
CA ASN A 16 15.84 -13.56 2.19
C ASN A 16 15.79 -13.54 0.65
N GLY A 17 15.07 -14.51 0.05
CA GLY A 17 14.87 -14.56 -1.39
C GLY A 17 14.12 -13.34 -1.93
N ALA A 18 13.09 -12.88 -1.22
CA ALA A 18 12.34 -11.69 -1.61
C ALA A 18 13.18 -10.40 -1.46
N LEU A 19 13.95 -10.27 -0.37
CA LEU A 19 14.87 -9.14 -0.19
C LEU A 19 15.93 -9.09 -1.29
N GLN A 20 16.55 -10.22 -1.61
CA GLN A 20 17.52 -10.31 -2.69
C GLN A 20 16.90 -10.00 -4.06
N ALA A 21 15.68 -10.47 -4.31
CA ALA A 21 14.94 -10.15 -5.54
C ALA A 21 14.63 -8.65 -5.62
N ALA A 22 14.28 -8.01 -4.51
CA ALA A 22 14.03 -6.57 -4.45
C ALA A 22 15.31 -5.76 -4.70
N GLU A 23 16.44 -6.15 -4.14
CA GLU A 23 17.74 -5.52 -4.42
C GLU A 23 18.16 -5.68 -5.89
N ASN A 24 17.95 -6.86 -6.48
CA ASN A 24 18.21 -7.07 -7.89
C ASN A 24 17.29 -6.22 -8.78
N ALA A 25 16.00 -6.13 -8.44
CA ALA A 25 15.03 -5.30 -9.14
C ALA A 25 15.34 -3.81 -9.02
N ALA A 26 15.96 -3.38 -7.90
CA ALA A 26 16.34 -1.98 -7.65
C ALA A 26 17.34 -1.41 -8.68
N ARG A 27 18.07 -2.28 -9.40
CA ARG A 27 18.94 -1.87 -10.51
C ARG A 27 18.16 -1.29 -11.70
N TYR A 28 16.91 -1.71 -11.84
CA TYR A 28 15.97 -1.25 -12.88
C TYR A 28 14.98 -0.23 -12.34
N GLY A 29 14.66 -0.30 -11.04
CA GLY A 29 13.70 0.54 -10.36
C GLY A 29 14.14 1.97 -10.13
N ARG A 30 13.16 2.84 -9.92
CA ARG A 30 13.39 4.26 -9.57
C ARG A 30 13.70 4.39 -8.07
N ASN A 31 14.38 5.47 -7.68
CA ASN A 31 14.55 5.80 -6.27
C ASN A 31 13.20 6.05 -5.55
N LYS A 32 12.22 6.56 -6.31
CA LYS A 32 10.86 6.79 -5.83
C LYS A 32 9.89 6.45 -6.97
N ALA A 33 8.95 5.54 -6.73
CA ALA A 33 7.84 5.32 -7.64
C ALA A 33 6.84 6.47 -7.50
N GLN A 34 6.33 6.95 -8.63
CA GLN A 34 5.31 8.01 -8.66
C GLN A 34 3.95 7.37 -8.88
N LEU A 35 2.95 7.79 -8.10
CA LEU A 35 1.60 7.29 -8.17
C LEU A 35 0.60 8.44 -8.06
N ARG A 36 -0.29 8.61 -9.06
CA ARG A 36 -1.30 9.68 -9.03
C ARG A 36 -2.27 9.50 -7.87
N TYR A 37 -2.75 10.62 -7.35
CA TYR A 37 -3.81 10.62 -6.33
C TYR A 37 -5.08 9.94 -6.84
N SER A 38 -5.41 10.09 -8.12
CA SER A 38 -6.58 9.45 -8.75
C SER A 38 -6.55 7.92 -8.71
N PHE A 39 -5.35 7.30 -8.61
CA PHE A 39 -5.25 5.87 -8.35
C PHE A 39 -5.74 5.48 -6.95
N VAL A 40 -5.49 6.34 -5.95
CA VAL A 40 -5.73 6.05 -4.54
C VAL A 40 -7.09 6.55 -4.08
N GLN A 41 -7.52 7.70 -4.57
CA GLN A 41 -8.76 8.35 -4.14
C GLN A 41 -9.58 8.87 -5.32
N ARG A 42 -10.89 8.98 -5.12
CA ARG A 42 -11.80 9.64 -6.06
C ARG A 42 -11.48 11.12 -6.17
N SER A 43 -11.65 11.69 -7.34
CA SER A 43 -11.60 13.13 -7.56
C SER A 43 -12.90 13.80 -7.11
N HIS A 44 -14.04 13.13 -7.35
CA HIS A 44 -15.37 13.54 -6.92
C HIS A 44 -16.09 12.42 -6.14
N PRO A 45 -16.96 12.71 -5.17
CA PRO A 45 -17.69 11.68 -4.38
C PRO A 45 -18.49 10.69 -5.24
N ASP A 46 -19.04 11.14 -6.36
CA ASP A 46 -19.86 10.35 -7.27
C ASP A 46 -19.04 9.52 -8.27
N ASP A 47 -17.73 9.73 -8.33
CA ASP A 47 -16.85 8.92 -9.18
C ASP A 47 -16.90 7.44 -8.80
N PRO A 48 -16.66 6.52 -9.74
CA PRO A 48 -16.52 5.11 -9.43
C PRO A 48 -15.39 4.87 -8.41
N PRO A 49 -15.37 3.72 -7.74
CA PRO A 49 -14.27 3.40 -6.82
C PRO A 49 -12.92 3.55 -7.50
N PRO A 50 -11.92 4.15 -6.81
CA PRO A 50 -10.60 4.38 -7.40
C PRO A 50 -9.93 3.04 -7.75
N PRO A 51 -8.96 3.03 -8.69
CA PRO A 51 -8.26 1.83 -9.13
C PRO A 51 -7.73 0.96 -7.98
N LEU A 52 -7.17 1.56 -6.94
CA LEU A 52 -6.76 0.88 -5.71
C LEU A 52 -7.88 0.01 -5.12
N ALA A 53 -9.06 0.57 -4.96
CA ALA A 53 -10.21 -0.16 -4.40
C ALA A 53 -10.71 -1.24 -5.38
N ARG A 54 -10.72 -0.96 -6.69
CA ARG A 54 -11.10 -1.95 -7.72
C ARG A 54 -10.15 -3.16 -7.71
N MET A 55 -8.84 -2.94 -7.59
CA MET A 55 -7.84 -4.02 -7.52
C MET A 55 -8.03 -4.91 -6.30
N LEU A 56 -8.43 -4.36 -5.15
CA LEU A 56 -8.64 -5.11 -3.92
C LEU A 56 -9.96 -5.88 -3.88
N ARG A 57 -10.95 -5.47 -4.66
CA ARG A 57 -12.25 -6.15 -4.76
C ARG A 57 -12.14 -7.46 -5.56
N GLY A 58 -13.09 -8.35 -5.36
CA GLY A 58 -13.18 -9.58 -6.15
C GLY A 58 -12.32 -10.74 -5.65
N GLY A 59 -12.00 -10.82 -4.35
CA GLY A 59 -11.52 -12.03 -3.70
C GLY A 59 -10.00 -12.16 -3.57
N ARG A 60 -9.51 -13.41 -3.55
CA ARG A 60 -8.15 -13.78 -3.09
C ARG A 60 -6.99 -13.21 -3.94
N GLY A 61 -7.23 -12.74 -5.16
CA GLY A 61 -6.19 -12.20 -6.06
C GLY A 61 -5.82 -10.73 -5.83
N GLY A 62 -6.68 -9.93 -5.19
CA GLY A 62 -6.57 -8.47 -5.12
C GLY A 62 -5.23 -7.96 -4.56
N GLN A 63 -4.74 -8.60 -3.51
CA GLN A 63 -3.43 -8.24 -2.93
C GLN A 63 -2.29 -8.42 -3.95
N VAL A 64 -2.30 -9.50 -4.72
CA VAL A 64 -1.24 -9.78 -5.71
C VAL A 64 -1.30 -8.78 -6.85
N ARG A 65 -2.50 -8.46 -7.36
CA ARG A 65 -2.72 -7.46 -8.41
C ARG A 65 -2.15 -6.11 -8.01
N LEU A 66 -2.53 -5.62 -6.82
CA LEU A 66 -2.06 -4.34 -6.30
C LEU A 66 -0.53 -4.29 -6.17
N LYS A 67 0.06 -5.28 -5.49
CA LYS A 67 1.51 -5.34 -5.26
C LYS A 67 2.29 -5.48 -6.56
N LEU A 68 1.80 -6.28 -7.49
CA LEU A 68 2.40 -6.48 -8.79
C LEU A 68 2.38 -5.19 -9.61
N TYR A 69 1.23 -4.53 -9.69
CA TYR A 69 1.10 -3.27 -10.43
C TYR A 69 1.98 -2.15 -9.85
N LEU A 70 2.05 -2.02 -8.52
CA LEU A 70 2.97 -1.08 -7.88
C LEU A 70 4.43 -1.40 -8.21
N SER A 71 4.80 -2.68 -8.32
CA SER A 71 6.14 -3.08 -8.69
C SER A 71 6.45 -2.78 -10.16
N TYR A 72 5.46 -2.89 -11.04
CA TYR A 72 5.59 -2.44 -12.43
C TYR A 72 5.82 -0.93 -12.51
N LEU A 73 5.02 -0.12 -11.82
CA LEU A 73 5.22 1.34 -11.76
C LEU A 73 6.58 1.73 -11.19
N TRP A 74 7.06 0.98 -10.19
CA TRP A 74 8.39 1.22 -9.64
C TRP A 74 9.51 0.96 -10.65
N MET A 75 9.38 -0.08 -11.47
CA MET A 75 10.39 -0.47 -12.46
C MET A 75 10.22 0.22 -13.82
N GLN A 76 9.06 0.85 -14.07
CA GLN A 76 8.79 1.57 -15.30
C GLN A 76 9.67 2.83 -15.39
N ARG A 77 10.52 2.91 -16.41
CA ARG A 77 11.34 4.10 -16.71
C ARG A 77 10.59 5.09 -17.59
N GLU A 78 10.92 6.38 -17.51
CA GLU A 78 10.27 7.43 -18.31
C GLU A 78 10.45 7.24 -19.82
N ASP A 79 11.55 6.58 -20.21
CA ASP A 79 12.05 6.51 -21.57
C ASP A 79 11.71 5.20 -22.28
N THR A 80 10.77 4.41 -21.76
CA THR A 80 10.62 3.07 -22.28
C THR A 80 9.24 2.83 -22.91
N ALA A 81 9.20 2.99 -24.24
CA ALA A 81 8.46 2.08 -25.10
C ALA A 81 8.90 0.59 -24.92
N GLN A 82 9.97 0.33 -24.15
CA GLN A 82 10.43 -0.99 -23.79
C GLN A 82 9.72 -1.45 -22.52
N GLY A 83 8.76 -2.33 -22.68
CA GLY A 83 8.06 -2.97 -21.56
C GLY A 83 8.99 -3.83 -20.69
N LEU A 84 8.47 -4.27 -19.57
CA LEU A 84 9.18 -5.10 -18.61
C LEU A 84 9.16 -6.57 -19.07
N THR A 85 10.33 -7.16 -19.29
CA THR A 85 10.48 -8.56 -19.75
C THR A 85 11.12 -9.40 -18.66
N PHE A 86 10.32 -9.89 -17.73
CA PHE A 86 10.75 -10.75 -16.63
C PHE A 86 9.80 -11.94 -16.48
N ALA A 87 10.37 -13.13 -16.20
CA ALA A 87 9.58 -14.32 -15.95
C ALA A 87 8.67 -14.17 -14.72
N ASN A 88 7.46 -14.75 -14.76
CA ASN A 88 6.50 -14.71 -13.65
C ASN A 88 7.07 -15.18 -12.32
N ARG A 89 8.01 -16.17 -12.35
CA ARG A 89 8.73 -16.60 -11.14
C ARG A 89 9.52 -15.48 -10.47
N ALA A 90 10.09 -14.55 -11.23
CA ALA A 90 10.85 -13.43 -10.68
C ALA A 90 9.93 -12.48 -9.90
N TRP A 91 8.78 -12.16 -10.46
CA TRP A 91 7.73 -11.39 -9.78
C TRP A 91 7.18 -12.12 -8.56
N ALA A 92 6.97 -13.43 -8.66
CA ALA A 92 6.51 -14.24 -7.54
C ALA A 92 7.53 -14.25 -6.38
N THR A 93 8.83 -14.29 -6.69
CA THR A 93 9.90 -14.17 -5.68
C THR A 93 9.92 -12.78 -5.06
N LEU A 94 9.85 -11.73 -5.88
CA LEU A 94 9.81 -10.33 -5.42
C LEU A 94 8.64 -10.09 -4.45
N LEU A 95 7.47 -10.64 -4.74
CA LEU A 95 6.27 -10.51 -3.91
C LEU A 95 6.22 -11.53 -2.77
N ASP A 96 7.26 -12.33 -2.60
CA ASP A 96 7.38 -13.37 -1.57
C ASP A 96 6.19 -14.35 -1.58
N LEU A 97 5.76 -14.75 -2.78
CA LEU A 97 4.69 -15.72 -2.93
C LEU A 97 5.22 -17.13 -2.65
N ARG A 98 4.37 -17.97 -2.06
CA ARG A 98 4.68 -19.38 -1.84
C ARG A 98 4.94 -20.07 -3.18
N ASP A 99 5.92 -20.96 -3.22
CA ASP A 99 6.31 -21.76 -4.41
C ASP A 99 6.46 -20.88 -5.68
N PRO A 100 7.44 -19.94 -5.71
CA PRO A 100 7.55 -18.93 -6.76
C PRO A 100 7.66 -19.51 -8.19
N ALA A 101 8.25 -20.69 -8.33
CA ALA A 101 8.44 -21.32 -9.64
C ALA A 101 7.15 -21.93 -10.21
N THR A 102 6.17 -22.27 -9.38
CA THR A 102 4.94 -22.99 -9.76
C THR A 102 3.69 -22.23 -9.35
N ALA A 103 3.15 -22.45 -8.16
CA ALA A 103 1.92 -21.82 -7.67
C ALA A 103 2.04 -20.29 -7.61
N GLY A 104 3.20 -19.78 -7.20
CA GLY A 104 3.47 -18.34 -7.19
C GLY A 104 3.45 -17.74 -8.60
N ALA A 105 4.15 -18.37 -9.57
CA ALA A 105 4.16 -17.93 -10.95
C ALA A 105 2.76 -17.95 -11.60
N ARG A 106 1.94 -18.98 -11.29
CA ARG A 106 0.55 -19.05 -11.74
C ARG A 106 -0.26 -17.86 -11.20
N ARG A 107 -0.12 -17.55 -9.91
CA ARG A 107 -0.81 -16.40 -9.30
C ARG A 107 -0.38 -15.05 -9.92
N ILE A 108 0.86 -14.93 -10.37
CA ILE A 108 1.30 -13.76 -11.15
C ILE A 108 0.58 -13.73 -12.50
N GLY A 109 0.50 -14.87 -13.23
CA GLY A 109 -0.25 -14.94 -14.48
C GLY A 109 -1.72 -14.56 -14.31
N ASP A 110 -2.39 -15.07 -13.28
CA ASP A 110 -3.79 -14.70 -12.96
C ASP A 110 -3.93 -13.19 -12.65
N ALA A 111 -2.95 -12.61 -11.96
CA ALA A 111 -2.94 -11.18 -11.66
C ALA A 111 -2.70 -10.34 -12.93
N GLN A 112 -1.80 -10.77 -13.81
CA GLN A 112 -1.53 -10.14 -15.11
C GLN A 112 -2.76 -10.16 -16.00
N ALA A 113 -3.43 -11.30 -16.14
CA ALA A 113 -4.66 -11.42 -16.94
C ALA A 113 -5.74 -10.43 -16.45
N TRP A 114 -5.93 -10.32 -15.13
CA TRP A 114 -6.86 -9.35 -14.58
C TRP A 114 -6.44 -7.89 -14.84
N LEU A 115 -5.13 -7.58 -14.70
CA LEU A 115 -4.61 -6.23 -14.96
C LEU A 115 -4.77 -5.83 -16.42
N GLU A 116 -4.57 -6.76 -17.34
CA GLU A 116 -4.76 -6.56 -18.78
C GLU A 116 -6.24 -6.36 -19.12
N GLU A 117 -7.12 -7.23 -18.63
CA GLU A 117 -8.58 -7.11 -18.81
C GLU A 117 -9.12 -5.75 -18.32
N ASN A 118 -8.51 -5.22 -17.24
CA ASN A 118 -8.88 -3.93 -16.66
C ASN A 118 -8.03 -2.75 -17.15
N GLN A 119 -7.26 -2.94 -18.23
CA GLN A 119 -6.53 -1.88 -18.93
C GLN A 119 -5.44 -1.17 -18.10
N PHE A 120 -4.80 -1.88 -17.18
CA PHE A 120 -3.64 -1.39 -16.44
C PHE A 120 -2.31 -1.77 -17.06
N ILE A 121 -2.31 -2.82 -17.86
CA ILE A 121 -1.14 -3.30 -18.60
C ILE A 121 -1.60 -3.82 -19.97
N GLU A 122 -0.64 -3.97 -20.88
CA GLU A 122 -0.75 -4.73 -22.12
C GLU A 122 0.31 -5.82 -22.12
N ILE A 123 -0.04 -7.03 -22.52
CA ILE A 123 0.87 -8.18 -22.57
C ILE A 123 1.21 -8.48 -24.03
N VAL A 124 2.47 -8.28 -24.37
CA VAL A 124 2.99 -8.64 -25.70
C VAL A 124 3.68 -10.01 -25.62
N SER A 125 3.09 -11.02 -26.22
CA SER A 125 3.66 -12.37 -26.27
C SER A 125 4.93 -12.40 -27.11
N GLN A 126 5.97 -13.06 -26.59
CA GLN A 126 7.24 -13.23 -27.25
C GLN A 126 7.59 -14.72 -27.37
N MET A 127 7.90 -15.17 -28.60
CA MET A 127 8.29 -16.55 -28.82
C MET A 127 9.62 -16.87 -28.13
N GLY A 128 9.65 -17.91 -27.28
CA GLY A 128 10.87 -18.37 -26.58
C GLY A 128 11.42 -17.43 -25.50
N ARG A 129 10.67 -16.36 -25.14
CA ARG A 129 11.06 -15.39 -24.11
C ARG A 129 9.88 -15.13 -23.16
N PRO A 130 10.13 -14.61 -21.95
CA PRO A 130 9.05 -14.11 -21.12
C PRO A 130 8.27 -13.03 -21.86
N ASN A 131 6.95 -13.00 -21.64
CA ASN A 131 6.10 -11.95 -22.18
C ASN A 131 6.60 -10.56 -21.76
N GLN A 132 6.47 -9.60 -22.65
CA GLN A 132 6.71 -8.22 -22.37
C GLN A 132 5.46 -7.58 -21.77
N VAL A 133 5.60 -6.89 -20.66
CA VAL A 133 4.51 -6.15 -20.01
C VAL A 133 4.71 -4.67 -20.26
N LEU A 134 3.79 -4.05 -20.98
CA LEU A 134 3.69 -2.61 -21.16
C LEU A 134 2.78 -2.06 -20.06
N VAL A 135 3.29 -1.11 -19.27
CA VAL A 135 2.50 -0.48 -18.21
C VAL A 135 1.62 0.60 -18.84
N LEU A 136 0.33 0.55 -18.56
CA LEU A 136 -0.64 1.55 -18.98
C LEU A 136 -0.91 2.54 -17.84
N ASP A 137 -1.67 3.61 -18.15
CA ASP A 137 -2.01 4.63 -17.17
C ASP A 137 -2.75 4.04 -15.95
N GLU A 138 -2.40 4.52 -14.79
CA GLU A 138 -2.91 4.01 -13.52
C GLU A 138 -4.41 4.29 -13.27
N SER A 139 -5.07 5.04 -14.13
CA SER A 139 -6.53 5.22 -14.09
C SER A 139 -7.31 3.99 -14.58
N GLY A 140 -6.64 3.09 -15.35
CA GLY A 140 -7.27 1.94 -15.99
C GLY A 140 -8.12 2.33 -17.19
N THR A 141 -7.67 3.32 -17.95
CA THR A 141 -8.30 3.79 -19.21
C THR A 141 -7.64 3.20 -20.46
N GLY A 142 -6.58 2.39 -20.30
CA GLY A 142 -5.84 1.81 -21.42
C GLY A 142 -4.90 2.78 -22.14
N GLN A 143 -4.75 4.00 -21.65
CA GLN A 143 -3.80 4.95 -22.23
C GLN A 143 -2.35 4.57 -21.86
N ALA A 144 -1.40 4.97 -22.71
CA ALA A 144 0.01 4.76 -22.43
C ALA A 144 0.42 5.48 -21.13
N TYR A 145 1.23 4.81 -20.32
CA TYR A 145 1.72 5.37 -19.08
C TYR A 145 2.63 6.57 -19.33
N VAL A 146 2.29 7.68 -18.71
CA VAL A 146 3.17 8.86 -18.61
C VAL A 146 3.41 9.13 -17.13
N ALA A 147 4.67 9.15 -16.71
CA ALA A 147 5.01 9.41 -15.31
C ALA A 147 4.38 10.73 -14.83
N PRO A 148 3.68 10.74 -13.67
CA PRO A 148 2.94 11.91 -13.19
C PRO A 148 3.78 13.19 -13.14
N GLY A 149 5.04 13.09 -12.70
CA GLY A 149 5.93 14.24 -12.66
C GLY A 149 6.33 14.78 -14.04
N ALA A 150 6.40 13.91 -15.07
CA ALA A 150 6.63 14.33 -16.46
C ALA A 150 5.39 15.02 -17.03
N ALA A 151 4.22 14.43 -16.81
CA ALA A 151 2.93 15.03 -17.21
C ALA A 151 2.71 16.40 -16.55
N ALA A 152 2.93 16.49 -15.24
CA ALA A 152 2.83 17.76 -14.50
C ALA A 152 3.77 18.85 -15.06
N ARG A 153 5.00 18.51 -15.42
CA ARG A 153 5.94 19.46 -16.05
C ARG A 153 5.45 19.92 -17.44
N LYS A 154 4.89 19.00 -18.23
CA LYS A 154 4.37 19.31 -19.57
C LYS A 154 3.19 20.25 -19.50
N GLU A 155 2.35 20.11 -18.49
CA GLU A 155 1.12 20.88 -18.28
C GLU A 155 1.26 21.97 -17.20
N ALA A 156 2.50 22.32 -16.81
CA ALA A 156 2.78 23.24 -15.70
C ALA A 156 2.13 24.63 -15.85
N LYS A 157 1.72 25.03 -17.06
CA LYS A 157 1.01 26.31 -17.31
C LYS A 157 -0.48 26.22 -16.99
N SER A 158 -1.03 25.04 -16.74
CA SER A 158 -2.43 24.79 -16.45
C SER A 158 -2.61 24.48 -14.95
N VAL A 159 -3.41 25.28 -14.24
CA VAL A 159 -3.82 24.98 -12.86
C VAL A 159 -4.54 23.65 -12.79
N PHE A 160 -5.34 23.32 -13.79
CA PHE A 160 -6.04 22.04 -13.91
C PHE A 160 -5.07 20.86 -14.07
N GLY A 161 -4.03 21.01 -14.92
CA GLY A 161 -2.98 20.01 -15.10
C GLY A 161 -2.23 19.70 -13.80
N ALA A 162 -1.94 20.72 -12.97
CA ALA A 162 -1.29 20.53 -11.69
C ALA A 162 -2.14 19.68 -10.71
N ILE A 163 -3.47 19.83 -10.75
CA ILE A 163 -4.41 19.06 -9.90
C ILE A 163 -4.52 17.62 -10.39
N VAL A 164 -4.71 17.42 -11.71
CA VAL A 164 -4.91 16.09 -12.32
C VAL A 164 -3.67 15.22 -12.17
N HIS A 165 -2.47 15.81 -12.29
CA HIS A 165 -1.22 15.07 -12.18
C HIS A 165 -0.60 15.09 -10.77
N ARG A 166 -1.37 15.49 -9.76
CA ARG A 166 -0.92 15.40 -8.36
C ARG A 166 -0.59 13.94 -8.01
N TYR A 167 0.58 13.70 -7.42
CA TYR A 167 1.07 12.35 -7.15
C TYR A 167 1.78 12.27 -5.79
N VAL A 168 1.83 11.06 -5.26
CA VAL A 168 2.70 10.68 -4.14
C VAL A 168 3.95 9.98 -4.65
N GLN A 169 4.98 9.97 -3.83
CA GLN A 169 6.23 9.28 -4.08
C GLN A 169 6.41 8.15 -3.08
N ILE A 170 6.52 6.92 -3.57
CA ILE A 170 6.78 5.74 -2.76
C ILE A 170 8.29 5.48 -2.80
N PRO A 171 9.01 5.57 -1.66
CA PRO A 171 10.44 5.33 -1.62
C PRO A 171 10.79 3.90 -2.03
N ARG A 172 11.93 3.71 -2.73
CA ARG A 172 12.47 2.39 -3.12
C ARG A 172 12.55 1.42 -1.93
N ALA A 173 12.85 1.93 -0.74
CA ALA A 173 12.92 1.17 0.49
C ALA A 173 11.61 0.41 0.83
N PHE A 174 10.47 0.85 0.31
CA PHE A 174 9.21 0.10 0.45
C PHE A 174 9.30 -1.32 -0.14
N TRP A 175 10.10 -1.51 -1.20
CA TRP A 175 10.40 -2.81 -1.80
C TRP A 175 11.64 -3.44 -1.18
N THR A 176 12.79 -2.73 -1.16
CA THR A 176 14.07 -3.30 -0.76
C THR A 176 14.16 -3.66 0.73
N SER A 177 13.41 -2.98 1.57
CA SER A 177 13.29 -3.34 3.00
C SER A 177 12.12 -4.32 3.28
N GLY A 178 11.40 -4.78 2.26
CA GLY A 178 10.39 -5.84 2.35
C GLY A 178 9.01 -5.42 2.86
N TYR A 179 8.70 -4.13 3.00
CA TYR A 179 7.37 -3.69 3.46
C TYR A 179 6.25 -4.11 2.51
N LEU A 180 6.48 -4.04 1.19
CA LEU A 180 5.51 -4.51 0.21
C LEU A 180 5.15 -5.99 0.42
N THR A 181 6.11 -6.83 0.82
CA THR A 181 5.87 -8.27 1.00
C THR A 181 5.12 -8.57 2.29
N VAL A 182 5.50 -7.92 3.39
CA VAL A 182 4.94 -8.15 4.74
C VAL A 182 3.50 -7.64 4.88
N LEU A 183 3.22 -6.46 4.36
CA LEU A 183 1.89 -5.86 4.43
C LEU A 183 0.90 -6.64 3.55
N SER A 184 -0.32 -6.82 4.04
CA SER A 184 -1.43 -7.31 3.21
C SER A 184 -1.89 -6.25 2.20
N GLY A 185 -2.82 -6.59 1.32
CA GLY A 185 -3.46 -5.59 0.43
C GLY A 185 -4.09 -4.43 1.20
N ALA A 186 -4.67 -4.71 2.38
CA ALA A 186 -5.24 -3.69 3.26
C ALA A 186 -4.14 -2.77 3.85
N GLY A 187 -3.01 -3.35 4.28
CA GLY A 187 -1.85 -2.59 4.77
C GLY A 187 -1.26 -1.68 3.69
N VAL A 188 -1.07 -2.20 2.48
CA VAL A 188 -0.59 -1.40 1.33
C VAL A 188 -1.58 -0.29 0.97
N ALA A 189 -2.89 -0.59 0.93
CA ALA A 189 -3.91 0.42 0.62
C ALA A 189 -3.92 1.56 1.66
N MET A 190 -3.85 1.23 2.93
CA MET A 190 -3.81 2.24 3.99
C MET A 190 -2.50 3.03 4.00
N PHE A 191 -1.38 2.41 3.65
CA PHE A 191 -0.12 3.13 3.45
C PHE A 191 -0.25 4.19 2.35
N LEU A 192 -0.82 3.83 1.20
CA LEU A 192 -1.05 4.76 0.09
C LEU A 192 -2.05 5.87 0.45
N ALA A 193 -3.14 5.52 1.14
CA ALA A 193 -4.11 6.52 1.62
C ALA A 193 -3.48 7.54 2.58
N LEU A 194 -2.65 7.08 3.51
CA LEU A 194 -1.92 7.96 4.43
C LEU A 194 -0.86 8.81 3.73
N LEU A 195 -0.19 8.28 2.68
CA LEU A 195 0.71 9.06 1.85
C LEU A 195 -0.03 10.20 1.12
N CYS A 196 -1.22 9.94 0.59
CA CYS A 196 -2.04 10.95 -0.06
C CYS A 196 -2.50 12.01 0.96
N GLU A 197 -2.91 11.59 2.16
CA GLU A 197 -3.36 12.50 3.22
C GLU A 197 -2.24 13.39 3.72
N ARG A 198 -1.05 12.81 3.93
CA ARG A 198 0.13 13.56 4.33
C ARG A 198 0.56 14.61 3.29
N GLY A 199 0.42 14.29 2.00
CA GLY A 199 0.92 15.16 0.93
C GLY A 199 2.41 15.45 1.09
N PRO A 200 2.86 16.68 0.78
CA PRO A 200 4.24 17.13 0.95
C PRO A 200 4.61 17.50 2.40
N ALA A 201 3.69 17.39 3.34
CA ALA A 201 3.87 17.81 4.72
C ALA A 201 4.93 17.00 5.49
N SER A 202 5.32 17.48 6.67
CA SER A 202 6.36 16.88 7.51
C SER A 202 5.90 15.54 8.14
N SER A 203 6.86 14.76 8.66
CA SER A 203 6.62 13.50 9.36
C SER A 203 5.75 13.65 10.63
N ASP A 204 5.65 14.84 11.19
CA ASP A 204 4.97 15.11 12.45
C ASP A 204 3.53 15.59 12.28
N GLU A 205 3.00 15.60 11.05
CA GLU A 205 1.61 15.93 10.82
C GLU A 205 0.66 14.84 11.29
N ALA A 206 -0.35 15.25 12.07
CA ALA A 206 -1.39 14.37 12.57
C ALA A 206 -2.43 14.11 11.48
N LEU A 207 -2.42 12.92 10.92
CA LEU A 207 -3.33 12.51 9.86
C LEU A 207 -4.62 11.95 10.47
N TRP A 208 -5.74 12.35 9.91
CA TRP A 208 -7.04 11.85 10.34
C TRP A 208 -8.06 11.87 9.21
N PHE A 209 -8.86 10.85 9.15
CA PHE A 209 -10.09 10.77 8.36
C PHE A 209 -11.09 9.83 9.03
N SER A 210 -12.37 10.14 8.89
CA SER A 210 -13.42 9.29 9.43
C SER A 210 -13.57 7.98 8.64
N PRO A 211 -14.21 6.93 9.19
CA PRO A 211 -14.56 5.73 8.42
C PRO A 211 -15.36 6.06 7.15
N LYS A 212 -16.32 6.99 7.26
CA LYS A 212 -17.13 7.45 6.11
C LYS A 212 -16.29 8.16 5.05
N ASP A 213 -15.31 8.99 5.47
CA ASP A 213 -14.38 9.64 4.54
C ASP A 213 -13.47 8.62 3.85
N ALA A 214 -13.01 7.60 4.58
CA ALA A 214 -12.21 6.52 4.00
C ALA A 214 -12.99 5.76 2.92
N GLU A 215 -14.25 5.44 3.17
CA GLU A 215 -15.12 4.78 2.20
C GLU A 215 -15.44 5.71 1.02
N ARG A 216 -15.83 6.95 1.29
CA ARG A 216 -16.18 7.94 0.27
C ARG A 216 -15.01 8.28 -0.64
N ARG A 217 -13.83 8.56 -0.08
CA ARG A 217 -12.65 8.99 -0.84
C ARG A 217 -11.89 7.83 -1.45
N PHE A 218 -11.57 6.81 -0.65
CA PHE A 218 -10.67 5.72 -1.04
C PHE A 218 -11.41 4.45 -1.46
N GLY A 219 -12.73 4.37 -1.27
CA GLY A 219 -13.51 3.16 -1.54
C GLY A 219 -13.12 1.97 -0.66
N LEU A 220 -12.52 2.22 0.50
CA LEU A 220 -12.07 1.21 1.45
C LEU A 220 -13.10 0.98 2.54
N SER A 221 -13.50 -0.28 2.76
CA SER A 221 -14.36 -0.65 3.86
C SER A 221 -13.71 -0.40 5.23
N GLU A 222 -14.52 -0.29 6.27
CA GLU A 222 -14.03 -0.11 7.65
C GLU A 222 -13.08 -1.24 8.08
N ASP A 223 -13.38 -2.49 7.70
CA ASP A 223 -12.53 -3.64 7.98
C ASP A 223 -11.17 -3.51 7.30
N THR A 224 -11.14 -3.13 6.02
CA THR A 224 -9.91 -2.90 5.26
C THR A 224 -9.09 -1.79 5.91
N ARG A 225 -9.73 -0.68 6.27
CA ARG A 225 -9.08 0.44 6.96
C ARG A 225 -8.50 0.01 8.31
N SER A 226 -9.31 -0.63 9.16
CA SER A 226 -8.93 -1.03 10.52
C SER A 226 -7.81 -2.07 10.49
N LYS A 227 -7.91 -3.06 9.59
CA LYS A 227 -6.87 -4.07 9.37
C LYS A 227 -5.57 -3.42 8.88
N GLY A 228 -5.65 -2.56 7.88
CA GLY A 228 -4.47 -1.89 7.32
C GLY A 228 -3.75 -1.01 8.32
N LEU A 229 -4.48 -0.20 9.11
CA LEU A 229 -3.88 0.63 10.16
C LEU A 229 -3.20 -0.22 11.24
N ARG A 230 -3.79 -1.35 11.63
CA ARG A 230 -3.19 -2.27 12.60
C ARG A 230 -1.88 -2.86 12.05
N GLU A 231 -1.87 -3.35 10.81
CA GLU A 231 -0.66 -3.88 10.17
C GLU A 231 0.45 -2.82 10.07
N LEU A 232 0.10 -1.59 9.70
CA LEU A 232 1.07 -0.48 9.64
C LEU A 232 1.65 -0.14 11.02
N ALA A 233 0.83 -0.22 12.07
CA ALA A 233 1.30 -0.04 13.45
C ALA A 233 2.21 -1.19 13.90
N GLU A 234 1.88 -2.43 13.55
CA GLU A 234 2.68 -3.63 13.86
C GLU A 234 4.08 -3.59 13.24
N VAL A 235 4.21 -3.08 12.01
CA VAL A 235 5.52 -2.91 11.34
C VAL A 235 6.20 -1.58 11.70
N GLY A 236 5.57 -0.73 12.51
CA GLY A 236 6.14 0.52 13.01
C GLY A 236 6.07 1.70 12.04
N LEU A 237 5.37 1.57 10.89
CA LEU A 237 5.16 2.68 9.95
C LEU A 237 4.15 3.71 10.44
N VAL A 238 3.26 3.33 11.36
CA VAL A 238 2.22 4.22 11.89
C VAL A 238 2.23 4.22 13.41
N ARG A 239 2.17 5.40 13.98
CA ARG A 239 1.89 5.62 15.42
C ARG A 239 0.53 6.26 15.56
N THR A 240 -0.34 5.67 16.38
CA THR A 240 -1.68 6.20 16.66
C THR A 240 -1.72 6.85 18.03
N LYS A 241 -2.21 8.06 18.13
CA LYS A 241 -2.45 8.77 19.40
C LYS A 241 -3.91 9.22 19.47
N ARG A 242 -4.45 9.27 20.69
CA ARG A 242 -5.75 9.88 20.95
C ARG A 242 -5.57 11.38 21.16
N ARG A 243 -6.37 12.20 20.47
CA ARG A 243 -6.39 13.67 20.66
C ARG A 243 -7.82 14.15 20.87
N PRO A 244 -8.05 15.10 21.79
CA PRO A 244 -9.35 15.76 21.92
C PRO A 244 -9.66 16.53 20.66
N ILE A 245 -10.95 16.59 20.30
CA ILE A 245 -11.44 17.33 19.14
C ILE A 245 -11.76 18.78 19.56
N ASN A 246 -12.38 18.91 20.75
CA ASN A 246 -12.79 20.22 21.31
C ASN A 246 -12.03 20.44 22.63
N PRO A 247 -11.14 21.41 22.71
CA PRO A 247 -10.38 21.70 23.94
C PRO A 247 -11.12 22.68 24.89
N THR A 248 -12.43 22.91 24.73
CA THR A 248 -13.17 23.81 25.62
C THR A 248 -13.58 23.11 26.91
N ASP A 249 -13.36 23.77 28.05
CA ASP A 249 -13.54 23.22 29.39
C ASP A 249 -15.00 22.89 29.77
N PHE A 250 -15.96 23.33 28.94
CA PHE A 250 -17.39 23.18 29.22
C PHE A 250 -18.11 22.17 28.31
N GLU A 251 -17.39 21.48 27.40
CA GLU A 251 -17.96 20.50 26.50
C GLU A 251 -17.51 19.07 26.80
N VAL A 252 -18.36 18.10 26.46
CA VAL A 252 -17.96 16.68 26.50
C VAL A 252 -16.75 16.48 25.60
N VAL A 253 -15.64 16.04 26.18
CA VAL A 253 -14.39 15.83 25.45
C VAL A 253 -14.56 14.67 24.47
N HIS A 254 -14.77 14.99 23.20
CA HIS A 254 -14.72 14.01 22.13
C HIS A 254 -13.26 13.72 21.77
N VAL A 255 -12.89 12.45 21.75
CA VAL A 255 -11.51 12.01 21.46
C VAL A 255 -11.50 11.25 20.13
N ARG A 256 -10.55 11.60 19.26
CA ARG A 256 -10.30 10.89 18.00
C ARG A 256 -8.91 10.29 17.96
N ASN A 257 -8.77 9.21 17.18
CA ASN A 257 -7.48 8.67 16.83
C ASN A 257 -6.87 9.47 15.69
N VAL A 258 -5.65 9.94 15.88
CA VAL A 258 -4.81 10.55 14.84
C VAL A 258 -3.61 9.65 14.56
N HIS A 259 -3.16 9.64 13.32
CA HIS A 259 -2.12 8.77 12.83
C HIS A 259 -0.91 9.59 12.38
N TYR A 260 0.28 9.12 12.70
CA TYR A 260 1.55 9.71 12.29
C TYR A 260 2.28 8.69 11.43
N LEU A 261 2.55 9.03 10.18
CA LEU A 261 3.25 8.18 9.23
C LEU A 261 4.76 8.43 9.31
N ASP A 262 5.50 7.41 9.71
CA ASP A 262 6.95 7.43 9.86
C ASP A 262 7.60 6.74 8.64
N LEU A 263 8.07 7.55 7.68
CA LEU A 263 8.74 7.03 6.48
C LEU A 263 10.20 6.67 6.72
N ASP A 264 10.84 7.20 7.76
CA ASP A 264 12.23 6.87 8.10
C ASP A 264 12.35 5.41 8.50
N ARG A 265 11.28 4.85 9.03
CA ARG A 265 11.15 3.44 9.34
C ARG A 265 11.37 2.52 8.13
N LEU A 266 11.11 2.99 6.90
CA LEU A 266 11.37 2.23 5.68
C LEU A 266 12.85 1.91 5.47
N ASN A 267 13.77 2.63 6.10
CA ASN A 267 15.21 2.35 6.02
C ASN A 267 15.63 1.11 6.82
N GLU A 268 14.75 0.55 7.65
CA GLU A 268 14.97 -0.68 8.38
C GLU A 268 14.18 -1.83 7.74
N THR A 269 14.70 -3.06 7.80
CA THR A 269 14.00 -4.23 7.27
C THR A 269 12.63 -4.40 7.95
N ALA A 270 11.61 -4.66 7.14
CA ALA A 270 10.26 -4.86 7.62
C ALA A 270 10.19 -6.08 8.55
N GLY A 271 9.57 -5.91 9.69
CA GLY A 271 9.34 -6.99 10.65
C GLY A 271 8.30 -6.57 11.67
N ILE A 272 7.52 -7.53 12.15
CA ILE A 272 6.58 -7.29 13.24
C ILE A 272 7.40 -7.29 14.54
N LYS A 273 7.57 -6.13 15.14
CA LYS A 273 8.13 -6.02 16.52
C LYS A 273 7.10 -6.63 17.46
N ALA A 274 7.53 -7.58 18.29
CA ALA A 274 6.70 -8.07 19.40
C ALA A 274 6.23 -6.84 20.20
N ALA A 275 4.92 -6.65 20.29
CA ALA A 275 4.36 -5.57 21.08
C ALA A 275 4.93 -5.64 22.52
N PRO A 276 5.38 -4.54 23.12
CA PRO A 276 5.81 -4.56 24.49
C PRO A 276 4.65 -5.11 25.34
N ARG A 277 4.91 -6.16 26.10
CA ARG A 277 3.92 -6.75 27.01
C ARG A 277 3.38 -5.63 27.87
N ARG A 278 2.10 -5.35 27.74
CA ARG A 278 1.37 -4.44 28.61
C ARG A 278 1.52 -4.98 30.03
N VAL A 279 2.37 -4.35 30.82
CA VAL A 279 2.43 -4.62 32.25
C VAL A 279 1.10 -4.13 32.81
N VAL A 280 0.19 -5.06 33.05
CA VAL A 280 -1.05 -4.77 33.77
C VAL A 280 -0.61 -4.49 35.22
N ARG A 281 -0.48 -3.22 35.57
CA ARG A 281 -0.37 -2.83 36.98
C ARG A 281 -1.70 -3.19 37.62
N VAL A 282 -1.70 -4.33 38.33
CA VAL A 282 -2.79 -4.68 39.24
C VAL A 282 -2.67 -3.66 40.40
N SER A 283 -3.60 -2.69 40.37
CA SER A 283 -3.75 -1.79 41.54
C SER A 283 -4.26 -2.64 42.71
N LYS A 284 -3.41 -2.89 43.70
CA LYS A 284 -3.83 -3.42 44.97
C LYS A 284 -4.82 -2.44 45.59
N LYS A 285 -6.11 -2.80 45.61
CA LYS A 285 -7.12 -2.15 46.43
C LYS A 285 -6.64 -2.29 47.88
N ARG A 286 -6.29 -1.17 48.50
CA ARG A 286 -6.15 -1.08 49.95
C ARG A 286 -7.53 -1.34 50.55
N THR A 287 -7.72 -2.49 51.16
CA THR A 287 -8.81 -2.73 52.08
C THR A 287 -8.56 -1.86 53.31
N ALA A 288 -9.40 -0.83 53.45
CA ALA A 288 -9.48 -0.09 54.73
C ALA A 288 -10.03 -1.06 55.78
N LYS A 289 -9.21 -1.34 56.78
CA LYS A 289 -9.57 -2.10 57.96
C LYS A 289 -10.27 -1.11 58.89
N GLU A 290 -11.55 -1.22 59.08
CA GLU A 290 -12.25 -0.62 60.20
C GLU A 290 -11.70 -1.28 61.49
N ALA A 291 -11.41 -0.48 62.46
CA ALA A 291 -11.12 -0.89 63.84
C ALA A 291 -11.97 -0.08 64.80
N PRO A 292 -12.32 -0.59 65.97
CA PRO A 292 -13.52 -0.43 66.73
C PRO A 292 -13.73 0.90 67.42
#